data_68e7bd9bd70071838c0a74374809b8e1
#
_entry.id   68e7bd9bd70071838c0a74374809b8e1
#
_cell.length_a   1.000
_cell.length_b   1.000
_cell.length_c   1.000
_cell.angle_alpha   90.00
_cell.angle_beta   90.00
_cell.angle_gamma   90.00
#
_symmetry.space_group_name_H-M   'P 1'
#
loop_
_entity.id
_entity.type
_entity.pdbx_description
1 polymer ?
#
loop_
_entity_poly.entity_id
_entity_poly.type
_entity_poly.pdbx_seq_one_letter_code
_entity_poly.pdbx_strand_id
1 'polypeptide(L)'
;MTNCIKKVGPISLRILVLLFGSGIFLSAAAQTPTLESLGKAGPYQVAYYDYTPEVDEYAAATLYFPANRGTDFGGVAIAPGFTEAQQNIDWWGDHLASHGFAVLVLDTNSPRDNPQLRADALMAAIEVIRGEGERDGSPIKGKIISEQMAVMGHSMGGGGTLLAANAHSNEIMAAIPFTPWQPNADFSSVTVPTLVLAGETDAIAAVDTHAWPHYQTLTSAAPRMYFEIAGGNHFIANSTVENERLNPNIDVHDLVGGMAVAWLKYFVEGDNAYRDIIYSPLPADQQARLSRFEFVE
;
A
#
# COMPACT_ATOMS: atom_id res chain seq x y z
N MET A 1 1.47 -53.47 6.36
CA MET A 1 2.33 -52.46 5.75
C MET A 1 2.18 -52.53 4.26
N THR A 2 1.34 -51.75 3.62
CA THR A 2 1.09 -51.86 2.19
C THR A 2 1.17 -50.45 1.61
N ASN A 3 2.30 -50.17 0.94
CA ASN A 3 2.56 -48.92 0.24
C ASN A 3 1.62 -48.75 -0.94
N CYS A 4 0.80 -47.70 -0.93
CA CYS A 4 -0.03 -47.30 -2.06
C CYS A 4 0.67 -46.21 -2.86
N ILE A 5 1.32 -46.58 -3.95
CA ILE A 5 1.94 -45.65 -4.91
C ILE A 5 0.85 -45.14 -5.84
N LYS A 6 0.48 -43.87 -5.77
CA LYS A 6 -0.43 -43.23 -6.75
C LYS A 6 0.37 -42.93 -8.03
N LYS A 7 -0.08 -43.57 -9.14
CA LYS A 7 0.41 -43.29 -10.49
C LYS A 7 -0.06 -41.91 -10.96
N VAL A 8 0.86 -41.07 -11.35
CA VAL A 8 0.59 -39.81 -12.07
C VAL A 8 0.40 -40.16 -13.55
N GLY A 9 -0.75 -39.79 -14.11
CA GLY A 9 -1.07 -39.98 -15.52
C GLY A 9 -0.38 -38.95 -16.43
N PRO A 10 -0.22 -39.20 -17.72
CA PRO A 10 0.51 -38.34 -18.63
C PRO A 10 -0.24 -37.04 -18.93
N ILE A 11 0.48 -35.94 -18.83
CA ILE A 11 0.02 -34.58 -19.20
C ILE A 11 0.00 -34.49 -20.74
N SER A 12 -1.19 -34.29 -21.31
CA SER A 12 -1.40 -34.13 -22.75
C SER A 12 -1.05 -32.69 -23.17
N LEU A 13 0.12 -32.49 -23.78
CA LEU A 13 0.56 -31.21 -24.32
C LEU A 13 -0.21 -30.92 -25.64
N ARG A 14 -1.17 -30.02 -25.62
CA ARG A 14 -1.80 -29.50 -26.84
C ARG A 14 -1.03 -28.26 -27.30
N ILE A 15 -0.25 -28.43 -28.36
CA ILE A 15 0.43 -27.31 -29.05
C ILE A 15 -0.61 -26.60 -29.92
N LEU A 16 -0.97 -25.36 -29.55
CA LEU A 16 -1.75 -24.45 -30.38
C LEU A 16 -0.78 -23.60 -31.21
N VAL A 17 -0.70 -23.87 -32.51
CA VAL A 17 0.09 -23.07 -33.44
C VAL A 17 -0.70 -21.79 -33.76
N LEU A 18 -0.31 -20.65 -33.22
CA LEU A 18 -0.81 -19.35 -33.61
C LEU A 18 0.04 -18.79 -34.76
N LEU A 19 -0.63 -18.57 -35.90
CA LEU A 19 -0.04 -17.91 -37.05
C LEU A 19 0.31 -16.45 -36.70
N PHE A 20 1.60 -16.12 -36.79
CA PHE A 20 2.10 -14.76 -36.65
C PHE A 20 1.66 -13.90 -37.85
N GLY A 21 0.62 -13.08 -37.64
CA GLY A 21 0.40 -11.91 -38.49
C GLY A 21 1.42 -10.85 -38.14
N SER A 22 2.14 -10.31 -39.14
CA SER A 22 3.07 -9.20 -38.99
C SER A 22 2.30 -7.92 -38.62
N GLY A 23 1.98 -7.80 -37.32
CA GLY A 23 1.42 -6.57 -36.77
C GLY A 23 2.53 -5.52 -36.65
N ILE A 24 2.31 -4.37 -37.26
CA ILE A 24 3.08 -3.16 -37.03
C ILE A 24 2.88 -2.82 -35.56
N PHE A 25 3.90 -3.06 -34.70
CA PHE A 25 3.93 -2.54 -33.33
C PHE A 25 4.06 -1.02 -33.43
N LEU A 26 2.93 -0.31 -33.45
CA LEU A 26 2.94 1.08 -33.04
C LEU A 26 3.36 1.04 -31.55
N SER A 27 4.54 1.57 -31.26
CA SER A 27 4.93 1.91 -29.90
C SER A 27 3.87 2.88 -29.37
N ALA A 28 2.96 2.41 -28.53
CA ALA A 28 2.10 3.31 -27.79
C ALA A 28 3.06 4.18 -26.97
N ALA A 29 3.09 5.47 -27.25
CA ALA A 29 3.76 6.42 -26.38
C ALA A 29 3.22 6.18 -24.96
N ALA A 30 4.10 5.95 -23.99
CA ALA A 30 3.68 5.77 -22.61
C ALA A 30 2.82 6.99 -22.22
N GLN A 31 1.57 6.75 -21.91
CA GLN A 31 0.65 7.83 -21.56
C GLN A 31 1.13 8.42 -20.24
N THR A 32 1.31 9.74 -20.17
CA THR A 32 1.67 10.42 -18.93
C THR A 32 0.67 10.03 -17.83
N PRO A 33 1.11 9.54 -16.69
CA PRO A 33 0.20 9.14 -15.61
C PRO A 33 -0.59 10.36 -15.11
N THR A 34 -1.86 10.14 -14.80
CA THR A 34 -2.73 11.13 -14.17
C THR A 34 -3.30 10.52 -12.89
N LEU A 35 -3.68 11.35 -11.91
CA LEU A 35 -4.27 10.87 -10.66
C LEU A 35 -5.50 9.99 -10.91
N GLU A 36 -6.36 10.38 -11.88
CA GLU A 36 -7.52 9.56 -12.30
C GLU A 36 -7.10 8.18 -12.85
N SER A 37 -6.04 8.13 -13.68
CA SER A 37 -5.58 6.86 -14.24
C SER A 37 -4.97 5.95 -13.18
N LEU A 38 -4.34 6.52 -12.17
CA LEU A 38 -3.73 5.79 -11.06
C LEU A 38 -4.74 5.30 -10.02
N GLY A 39 -5.91 5.91 -9.97
CA GLY A 39 -7.03 5.43 -9.16
C GLY A 39 -7.72 4.18 -9.72
N LYS A 40 -7.40 3.79 -10.97
CA LYS A 40 -7.87 2.56 -11.61
C LYS A 40 -6.85 1.45 -11.43
N ALA A 41 -7.24 0.20 -11.74
CA ALA A 41 -6.28 -0.91 -11.76
C ALA A 41 -5.11 -0.61 -12.71
N GLY A 42 -3.91 -0.92 -12.27
CA GLY A 42 -2.68 -0.73 -13.03
C GLY A 42 -2.50 -1.74 -14.17
N PRO A 43 -1.39 -1.66 -14.90
CA PRO A 43 -1.17 -2.48 -16.10
C PRO A 43 -0.77 -3.94 -15.82
N TYR A 44 -0.49 -4.29 -14.56
CA TYR A 44 0.00 -5.63 -14.23
C TYR A 44 -1.12 -6.55 -13.74
N GLN A 45 -1.03 -7.83 -14.11
CA GLN A 45 -1.87 -8.87 -13.53
C GLN A 45 -1.40 -9.16 -12.11
N VAL A 46 -2.34 -9.23 -11.18
CA VAL A 46 -2.04 -9.53 -9.79
C VAL A 46 -2.10 -11.03 -9.53
N ALA A 47 -1.12 -11.53 -8.80
CA ALA A 47 -1.17 -12.83 -8.15
C ALA A 47 -0.94 -12.63 -6.65
N TYR A 48 -1.44 -13.57 -5.85
CA TYR A 48 -1.27 -13.52 -4.40
C TYR A 48 -1.20 -14.94 -3.83
N TYR A 49 -0.69 -15.06 -2.61
CA TYR A 49 -0.77 -16.27 -1.80
C TYR A 49 -0.79 -15.90 -0.31
N ASP A 50 -1.46 -16.75 0.45
CA ASP A 50 -1.49 -16.62 1.89
C ASP A 50 -0.12 -17.01 2.46
N TYR A 51 0.39 -16.15 3.32
CA TYR A 51 1.67 -16.32 3.95
C TYR A 51 1.49 -16.62 5.45
N THR A 52 1.94 -17.77 5.88
CA THR A 52 2.06 -18.08 7.31
C THR A 52 3.47 -17.70 7.73
N PRO A 53 3.64 -16.61 8.50
CA PRO A 53 4.96 -16.13 8.85
C PRO A 53 5.70 -17.07 9.81
N GLU A 54 7.03 -17.13 9.65
CA GLU A 54 7.93 -17.67 10.66
C GLU A 54 8.45 -16.54 11.58
N VAL A 55 7.55 -15.57 11.91
CA VAL A 55 7.83 -14.40 12.75
C VAL A 55 6.77 -14.29 13.84
N ASP A 56 7.13 -13.73 14.99
CA ASP A 56 6.25 -13.64 16.16
C ASP A 56 5.41 -12.34 16.17
N GLU A 57 5.69 -11.39 15.29
CA GLU A 57 5.13 -10.03 15.32
C GLU A 57 3.72 -9.93 14.73
N TYR A 58 3.28 -10.89 13.90
CA TYR A 58 1.93 -10.94 13.34
C TYR A 58 1.46 -12.37 13.04
N ALA A 59 0.13 -12.58 12.98
CA ALA A 59 -0.46 -13.92 12.92
C ALA A 59 -0.54 -14.52 11.52
N ALA A 60 -0.83 -13.71 10.51
CA ALA A 60 -0.99 -14.13 9.13
C ALA A 60 -0.81 -12.95 8.17
N ALA A 61 -0.66 -13.21 6.90
CA ALA A 61 -0.65 -12.19 5.87
C ALA A 61 -1.00 -12.77 4.50
N THR A 62 -1.38 -11.91 3.56
CA THR A 62 -1.45 -12.21 2.13
C THR A 62 -0.42 -11.37 1.40
N LEU A 63 0.43 -12.01 0.60
CA LEU A 63 1.40 -11.35 -0.25
C LEU A 63 0.86 -11.23 -1.68
N TYR A 64 0.61 -10.01 -2.12
CA TYR A 64 0.19 -9.65 -3.48
C TYR A 64 1.40 -9.22 -4.30
N PHE A 65 1.45 -9.56 -5.57
CA PHE A 65 2.57 -9.18 -6.44
C PHE A 65 2.18 -9.12 -7.91
N PRO A 66 2.89 -8.33 -8.75
CA PRO A 66 2.64 -8.25 -10.19
C PRO A 66 3.16 -9.51 -10.90
N ALA A 67 2.26 -10.41 -11.32
CA ALA A 67 2.60 -11.71 -11.91
C ALA A 67 3.36 -11.61 -13.24
N ASN A 68 3.08 -10.57 -14.03
CA ASN A 68 3.63 -10.36 -15.37
C ASN A 68 4.65 -9.21 -15.46
N ARG A 69 5.05 -8.60 -14.35
CA ARG A 69 6.23 -7.72 -14.27
C ARG A 69 7.48 -8.57 -14.12
N GLY A 70 8.54 -8.24 -14.82
CA GLY A 70 9.78 -9.02 -14.83
C GLY A 70 10.55 -8.96 -13.50
N THR A 71 11.08 -7.78 -13.17
CA THR A 71 11.95 -7.52 -12.01
C THR A 71 11.66 -6.13 -11.43
N ASP A 72 12.41 -5.75 -10.40
CA ASP A 72 12.48 -4.41 -9.84
C ASP A 72 11.18 -3.95 -9.16
N PHE A 73 10.69 -4.76 -8.20
CA PHE A 73 9.54 -4.41 -7.37
C PHE A 73 10.00 -3.68 -6.11
N GLY A 74 9.35 -2.57 -5.80
CA GLY A 74 9.32 -2.06 -4.44
C GLY A 74 8.39 -2.89 -3.56
N GLY A 75 8.60 -2.88 -2.25
CA GLY A 75 7.78 -3.59 -1.25
C GLY A 75 6.95 -2.64 -0.39
N VAL A 76 5.74 -3.06 -0.04
CA VAL A 76 4.83 -2.30 0.83
C VAL A 76 4.23 -3.22 1.87
N ALA A 77 4.38 -2.90 3.16
CA ALA A 77 3.70 -3.59 4.25
C ALA A 77 2.49 -2.76 4.73
N ILE A 78 1.34 -3.40 4.97
CA ILE A 78 0.09 -2.72 5.34
C ILE A 78 -0.53 -3.37 6.57
N ALA A 79 -0.81 -2.57 7.63
CA ALA A 79 -1.44 -3.03 8.86
C ALA A 79 -2.89 -2.54 9.01
N PRO A 80 -3.82 -3.40 9.47
CA PRO A 80 -5.22 -3.03 9.71
C PRO A 80 -5.39 -2.17 10.98
N GLY A 81 -6.63 -1.70 11.23
CA GLY A 81 -7.04 -0.96 12.40
C GLY A 81 -7.45 -1.84 13.60
N PHE A 82 -7.97 -1.19 14.65
CA PHE A 82 -8.49 -1.88 15.84
C PHE A 82 -9.72 -2.72 15.48
N THR A 83 -9.71 -3.99 15.90
CA THR A 83 -10.72 -5.01 15.59
C THR A 83 -10.87 -5.37 14.11
N GLU A 84 -9.99 -4.88 13.27
CA GLU A 84 -9.92 -5.22 11.85
C GLU A 84 -9.00 -6.40 11.59
N ALA A 85 -9.24 -7.03 10.44
CA ALA A 85 -8.39 -8.03 9.82
C ALA A 85 -7.95 -7.52 8.43
N GLN A 86 -7.04 -8.23 7.78
CA GLN A 86 -6.56 -7.87 6.44
C GLN A 86 -7.69 -7.65 5.42
N GLN A 87 -8.82 -8.39 5.51
CA GLN A 87 -9.97 -8.26 4.62
C GLN A 87 -10.64 -6.88 4.66
N ASN A 88 -10.43 -6.11 5.70
CA ASN A 88 -10.95 -4.75 5.78
C ASN A 88 -10.18 -3.75 4.91
N ILE A 89 -8.95 -4.11 4.50
CA ILE A 89 -8.01 -3.25 3.75
C ILE A 89 -7.32 -3.97 2.58
N ASP A 90 -7.77 -5.16 2.20
CA ASP A 90 -7.12 -6.04 1.21
C ASP A 90 -7.11 -5.48 -0.22
N TRP A 91 -8.05 -4.58 -0.55
CA TRP A 91 -8.07 -3.91 -1.85
C TRP A 91 -6.76 -3.16 -2.17
N TRP A 92 -6.04 -2.70 -1.13
CA TRP A 92 -4.72 -2.09 -1.29
C TRP A 92 -3.70 -3.07 -1.87
N GLY A 93 -3.80 -4.36 -1.49
CA GLY A 93 -2.96 -5.42 -2.01
C GLY A 93 -3.10 -5.53 -3.52
N ASP A 94 -4.34 -5.71 -4.01
CA ASP A 94 -4.64 -5.79 -5.44
C ASP A 94 -4.28 -4.50 -6.17
N HIS A 95 -4.65 -3.35 -5.61
CA HIS A 95 -4.45 -2.06 -6.25
C HIS A 95 -2.97 -1.77 -6.45
N LEU A 96 -2.16 -1.79 -5.38
CA LEU A 96 -0.73 -1.47 -5.45
C LEU A 96 0.06 -2.53 -6.25
N ALA A 97 -0.31 -3.82 -6.14
CA ALA A 97 0.33 -4.86 -6.94
C ALA A 97 0.01 -4.71 -8.43
N SER A 98 -1.20 -4.27 -8.79
CA SER A 98 -1.53 -3.95 -10.19
C SER A 98 -0.67 -2.81 -10.75
N HIS A 99 -0.15 -1.95 -9.88
CA HIS A 99 0.78 -0.87 -10.20
C HIS A 99 2.26 -1.28 -10.06
N GLY A 100 2.56 -2.51 -9.66
CA GLY A 100 3.90 -3.06 -9.74
C GLY A 100 4.63 -3.28 -8.42
N PHE A 101 3.99 -3.13 -7.26
CA PHE A 101 4.59 -3.37 -5.95
C PHE A 101 4.37 -4.81 -5.46
N ALA A 102 5.28 -5.32 -4.65
CA ALA A 102 5.01 -6.46 -3.79
C ALA A 102 4.36 -5.94 -2.50
N VAL A 103 3.17 -6.41 -2.17
CA VAL A 103 2.37 -5.85 -1.07
C VAL A 103 2.00 -6.93 -0.08
N LEU A 104 2.40 -6.78 1.17
CA LEU A 104 2.05 -7.68 2.24
C LEU A 104 1.01 -7.02 3.14
N VAL A 105 -0.23 -7.52 3.09
CA VAL A 105 -1.33 -7.09 3.96
C VAL A 105 -1.44 -8.09 5.11
N LEU A 106 -1.25 -7.62 6.35
CA LEU A 106 -1.10 -8.49 7.51
C LEU A 106 -2.34 -8.55 8.41
N ASP A 107 -2.46 -9.65 9.17
CA ASP A 107 -3.31 -9.77 10.35
C ASP A 107 -2.44 -9.68 11.59
N THR A 108 -2.78 -8.81 12.52
CA THR A 108 -2.08 -8.72 13.82
C THR A 108 -2.33 -9.96 14.69
N ASN A 109 -1.45 -10.24 15.66
CA ASN A 109 -1.59 -11.35 16.59
C ASN A 109 -2.89 -11.28 17.41
N SER A 110 -3.30 -10.06 17.71
CA SER A 110 -4.62 -9.78 18.28
C SER A 110 -5.25 -8.59 17.54
N PRO A 111 -6.54 -8.66 17.19
CA PRO A 111 -7.24 -7.52 16.61
C PRO A 111 -7.22 -6.26 17.52
N ARG A 112 -6.82 -6.41 18.78
CA ARG A 112 -6.71 -5.34 19.77
C ARG A 112 -5.27 -4.88 20.04
N ASP A 113 -4.31 -5.33 19.25
CA ASP A 113 -2.93 -4.90 19.37
C ASP A 113 -2.83 -3.37 19.22
N ASN A 114 -2.00 -2.78 20.05
CA ASN A 114 -1.78 -1.33 20.07
C ASN A 114 -0.93 -0.88 18.87
N PRO A 115 -0.81 0.44 18.61
CA PRO A 115 -0.02 0.94 17.50
C PRO A 115 1.46 0.52 17.51
N GLN A 116 2.09 0.33 18.69
CA GLN A 116 3.49 -0.12 18.75
C GLN A 116 3.64 -1.56 18.22
N LEU A 117 2.78 -2.49 18.64
CA LEU A 117 2.82 -3.86 18.12
C LEU A 117 2.55 -3.90 16.61
N ARG A 118 1.73 -2.98 16.09
CA ARG A 118 1.51 -2.86 14.65
C ARG A 118 2.72 -2.26 13.92
N ALA A 119 3.48 -1.37 14.55
CA ALA A 119 4.74 -0.88 14.01
C ALA A 119 5.77 -2.02 13.92
N ASP A 120 5.90 -2.83 14.98
CA ASP A 120 6.78 -3.98 15.01
C ASP A 120 6.38 -5.00 13.92
N ALA A 121 5.08 -5.27 13.77
CA ALA A 121 4.53 -6.13 12.72
C ALA A 121 4.80 -5.60 11.30
N LEU A 122 4.68 -4.29 11.07
CA LEU A 122 5.01 -3.67 9.78
C LEU A 122 6.48 -3.85 9.43
N MET A 123 7.39 -3.66 10.38
CA MET A 123 8.82 -3.84 10.11
C MET A 123 9.18 -5.31 9.89
N ALA A 124 8.60 -6.24 10.66
CA ALA A 124 8.75 -7.67 10.40
C ALA A 124 8.22 -8.05 9.00
N ALA A 125 7.10 -7.48 8.57
CA ALA A 125 6.54 -7.69 7.24
C ALA A 125 7.47 -7.17 6.11
N ILE A 126 8.16 -6.05 6.32
CA ILE A 126 9.20 -5.55 5.39
C ILE A 126 10.33 -6.59 5.26
N GLU A 127 10.81 -7.16 6.36
CA GLU A 127 11.85 -8.20 6.32
C GLU A 127 11.36 -9.47 5.62
N VAL A 128 10.08 -9.84 5.80
CA VAL A 128 9.49 -10.96 5.06
C VAL A 128 9.45 -10.69 3.55
N ILE A 129 9.07 -9.49 3.10
CA ILE A 129 9.11 -9.14 1.66
C ILE A 129 10.54 -9.25 1.12
N ARG A 130 11.54 -8.75 1.84
CA ARG A 130 12.98 -8.89 1.48
C ARG A 130 13.37 -10.36 1.37
N GLY A 131 13.05 -11.16 2.39
CA GLY A 131 13.32 -12.59 2.42
C GLY A 131 12.65 -13.37 1.28
N GLU A 132 11.42 -13.03 0.91
CA GLU A 132 10.75 -13.63 -0.25
C GLU A 132 11.47 -13.30 -1.58
N GLY A 133 12.10 -12.14 -1.67
CA GLY A 133 12.98 -11.78 -2.79
C GLY A 133 14.21 -12.68 -2.91
N GLU A 134 14.62 -13.35 -1.85
CA GLU A 134 15.81 -14.23 -1.81
C GLU A 134 15.46 -15.72 -1.75
N ARG A 135 14.29 -16.08 -1.21
CA ARG A 135 13.89 -17.45 -0.90
C ARG A 135 13.75 -18.32 -2.16
N ASP A 136 14.39 -19.50 -2.14
CA ASP A 136 14.20 -20.51 -3.19
C ASP A 136 12.73 -20.95 -3.29
N GLY A 137 12.21 -20.91 -4.51
CA GLY A 137 10.82 -21.28 -4.81
C GLY A 137 9.79 -20.17 -4.60
N SER A 138 10.20 -18.99 -4.10
CA SER A 138 9.32 -17.82 -4.08
C SER A 138 9.03 -17.34 -5.50
N PRO A 139 7.77 -16.97 -5.83
CA PRO A 139 7.41 -16.44 -7.15
C PRO A 139 8.02 -15.05 -7.42
N ILE A 140 8.49 -14.37 -6.37
CA ILE A 140 9.14 -13.05 -6.46
C ILE A 140 10.65 -13.09 -6.21
N LYS A 141 11.26 -14.29 -6.17
CA LYS A 141 12.71 -14.44 -6.03
C LYS A 141 13.46 -13.67 -7.11
N GLY A 142 14.43 -12.86 -6.69
CA GLY A 142 15.26 -12.03 -7.58
C GLY A 142 14.53 -10.87 -8.24
N LYS A 143 13.32 -10.51 -7.72
CA LYS A 143 12.52 -9.43 -8.29
C LYS A 143 12.35 -8.23 -7.36
N ILE A 144 12.71 -8.37 -6.08
CA ILE A 144 12.58 -7.33 -5.06
C ILE A 144 13.83 -6.46 -5.02
N ILE A 145 13.65 -5.15 -4.95
CA ILE A 145 14.70 -4.19 -4.61
C ILE A 145 14.63 -3.95 -3.10
N SER A 146 15.59 -4.51 -2.36
CA SER A 146 15.56 -4.56 -0.89
C SER A 146 15.52 -3.20 -0.19
N GLU A 147 16.03 -2.16 -0.84
CA GLU A 147 16.03 -0.78 -0.34
C GLU A 147 14.69 -0.06 -0.57
N GLN A 148 13.90 -0.50 -1.54
CA GLN A 148 12.66 0.16 -1.97
C GLN A 148 11.45 -0.32 -1.18
N MET A 149 11.38 0.05 0.11
CA MET A 149 10.34 -0.39 1.03
C MET A 149 9.52 0.77 1.57
N ALA A 150 8.22 0.54 1.79
CA ALA A 150 7.31 1.49 2.40
C ALA A 150 6.35 0.82 3.39
N VAL A 151 5.83 1.60 4.32
CA VAL A 151 4.83 1.15 5.30
C VAL A 151 3.54 1.95 5.17
N MET A 152 2.41 1.27 5.33
CA MET A 152 1.07 1.85 5.30
C MET A 152 0.21 1.25 6.40
N GLY A 153 -0.91 1.90 6.74
CA GLY A 153 -1.82 1.29 7.69
C GLY A 153 -3.01 2.17 8.05
N HIS A 154 -4.09 1.50 8.49
CA HIS A 154 -5.36 2.11 8.85
C HIS A 154 -5.49 2.30 10.35
N SER A 155 -6.02 3.44 10.79
CA SER A 155 -6.38 3.69 12.21
C SER A 155 -5.20 3.44 13.17
N MET A 156 -5.28 2.45 14.06
CA MET A 156 -4.14 2.02 14.88
C MET A 156 -2.97 1.49 14.03
N GLY A 157 -3.24 0.90 12.84
CA GLY A 157 -2.22 0.58 11.85
C GLY A 157 -1.55 1.82 11.28
N GLY A 158 -2.32 2.90 11.07
CA GLY A 158 -1.80 4.21 10.69
C GLY A 158 -0.92 4.84 11.77
N GLY A 159 -1.32 4.68 13.05
CA GLY A 159 -0.47 5.01 14.20
C GLY A 159 0.82 4.18 14.21
N GLY A 160 0.71 2.88 13.92
CA GLY A 160 1.85 1.98 13.76
C GLY A 160 2.77 2.40 12.60
N THR A 161 2.20 2.84 11.47
CA THR A 161 2.95 3.38 10.33
C THR A 161 3.80 4.58 10.73
N LEU A 162 3.24 5.52 11.49
CA LEU A 162 3.98 6.68 11.98
C LEU A 162 5.07 6.30 12.98
N LEU A 163 4.79 5.35 13.90
CA LEU A 163 5.78 4.85 14.86
C LEU A 163 6.92 4.10 14.15
N ALA A 164 6.61 3.25 13.17
CA ALA A 164 7.61 2.56 12.35
C ALA A 164 8.49 3.58 11.60
N ALA A 165 7.88 4.57 10.94
CA ALA A 165 8.63 5.62 10.26
C ALA A 165 9.50 6.45 11.22
N ASN A 166 9.03 6.72 12.44
CA ASN A 166 9.76 7.47 13.45
C ASN A 166 10.99 6.73 13.99
N ALA A 167 10.89 5.41 14.13
CA ALA A 167 11.96 4.57 14.65
C ALA A 167 12.91 4.05 13.56
N HIS A 168 12.43 3.85 12.32
CA HIS A 168 13.10 3.12 11.25
C HIS A 168 13.18 3.91 9.93
N SER A 169 13.28 5.26 10.00
CA SER A 169 13.39 6.12 8.81
C SER A 169 14.54 5.75 7.85
N ASN A 170 15.55 5.05 8.30
CA ASN A 170 16.68 4.59 7.49
C ASN A 170 16.44 3.23 6.80
N GLU A 171 15.34 2.56 7.10
CA GLU A 171 15.01 1.21 6.60
C GLU A 171 13.88 1.22 5.58
N ILE A 172 13.16 2.33 5.48
CA ILE A 172 12.03 2.54 4.57
C ILE A 172 12.21 3.84 3.77
N MET A 173 11.53 3.95 2.63
CA MET A 173 11.60 5.12 1.75
C MET A 173 10.37 6.01 1.79
N ALA A 174 9.24 5.52 2.29
CA ALA A 174 8.00 6.29 2.42
C ALA A 174 7.07 5.71 3.47
N ALA A 175 6.16 6.55 4.00
CA ALA A 175 5.11 6.18 4.92
C ALA A 175 3.76 6.77 4.48
N ILE A 176 2.68 5.95 4.54
CA ILE A 176 1.33 6.41 4.22
C ILE A 176 0.36 5.97 5.33
N PRO A 177 0.25 6.72 6.42
CA PRO A 177 -0.79 6.50 7.43
C PRO A 177 -2.15 6.98 6.92
N PHE A 178 -3.21 6.15 7.03
CA PHE A 178 -4.56 6.58 6.70
C PHE A 178 -5.46 6.57 7.93
N THR A 179 -6.18 7.67 8.13
CA THR A 179 -6.99 7.97 9.33
C THR A 179 -6.29 7.54 10.63
N PRO A 180 -5.02 7.96 10.84
CA PRO A 180 -4.16 7.39 11.87
C PRO A 180 -4.69 7.68 13.27
N TRP A 181 -4.71 6.64 14.13
CA TRP A 181 -5.00 6.75 15.54
C TRP A 181 -3.74 6.51 16.39
N GLN A 182 -3.29 7.54 17.10
CA GLN A 182 -2.19 7.44 18.07
C GLN A 182 -2.34 8.58 19.09
N PRO A 183 -2.49 8.27 20.40
CA PRO A 183 -2.85 9.28 21.39
C PRO A 183 -1.73 10.27 21.74
N ASN A 184 -0.47 9.86 21.64
CA ASN A 184 0.66 10.70 22.00
C ASN A 184 1.70 10.61 20.89
N ALA A 185 1.83 11.67 20.13
CA ALA A 185 2.66 11.59 18.96
C ALA A 185 3.50 12.86 18.77
N ASP A 186 4.79 12.69 18.91
CA ASP A 186 5.78 13.53 18.30
C ASP A 186 6.51 12.71 17.22
N PHE A 187 6.30 13.10 15.97
CA PHE A 187 6.90 12.45 14.79
C PHE A 187 7.97 13.32 14.14
N SER A 188 8.55 14.26 14.90
CA SER A 188 9.59 15.15 14.42
C SER A 188 10.87 14.42 13.98
N SER A 189 11.06 13.17 14.40
CA SER A 189 12.18 12.32 13.96
C SER A 189 11.94 11.58 12.65
N VAL A 190 10.72 11.59 12.10
CA VAL A 190 10.44 11.02 10.78
C VAL A 190 11.16 11.84 9.71
N THR A 191 12.00 11.21 8.92
CA THR A 191 12.77 11.86 7.83
C THR A 191 12.37 11.38 6.44
N VAL A 192 11.49 10.37 6.34
CA VAL A 192 11.02 9.85 5.06
C VAL A 192 9.81 10.63 4.55
N PRO A 193 9.61 10.71 3.21
CA PRO A 193 8.41 11.23 2.62
C PRO A 193 7.15 10.61 3.22
N THR A 194 6.23 11.44 3.73
CA THR A 194 5.04 10.97 4.44
C THR A 194 3.76 11.59 3.89
N LEU A 195 2.83 10.74 3.44
CA LEU A 195 1.49 11.11 2.97
C LEU A 195 0.44 10.73 4.01
N VAL A 196 -0.13 11.70 4.73
CA VAL A 196 -1.22 11.48 5.68
C VAL A 196 -2.56 11.57 4.97
N LEU A 197 -3.31 10.46 4.91
CA LEU A 197 -4.68 10.43 4.40
C LEU A 197 -5.65 10.57 5.58
N ALA A 198 -6.64 11.45 5.46
CA ALA A 198 -7.60 11.74 6.52
C ALA A 198 -9.03 11.88 5.98
N GLY A 199 -10.03 11.73 6.84
CA GLY A 199 -11.43 11.96 6.53
C GLY A 199 -11.98 13.09 7.39
N GLU A 200 -12.56 14.13 6.78
CA GLU A 200 -13.05 15.34 7.45
C GLU A 200 -14.01 15.05 8.62
N THR A 201 -14.87 14.03 8.47
CA THR A 201 -15.89 13.68 9.45
C THR A 201 -15.52 12.45 10.28
N ASP A 202 -14.23 12.15 10.42
CA ASP A 202 -13.76 11.04 11.24
C ASP A 202 -14.14 11.27 12.71
N ALA A 203 -15.09 10.48 13.21
CA ALA A 203 -15.57 10.53 14.59
C ALA A 203 -14.86 9.51 15.51
N ILE A 204 -13.99 8.66 14.98
CA ILE A 204 -13.26 7.63 15.73
C ILE A 204 -11.84 8.12 16.04
N ALA A 205 -11.11 8.55 15.03
CA ALA A 205 -9.82 9.21 15.16
C ALA A 205 -9.96 10.68 14.71
N ALA A 206 -10.69 11.46 15.50
CA ALA A 206 -11.05 12.84 15.12
C ALA A 206 -9.82 13.62 14.62
N VAL A 207 -9.97 14.24 13.47
CA VAL A 207 -8.89 14.88 12.69
C VAL A 207 -8.06 15.82 13.55
N ASP A 208 -8.73 16.68 14.34
CA ASP A 208 -8.07 17.70 15.17
C ASP A 208 -7.32 17.12 16.39
N THR A 209 -7.51 15.84 16.70
CA THR A 209 -6.83 15.17 17.82
C THR A 209 -5.82 14.13 17.37
N HIS A 210 -5.87 13.70 16.10
CA HIS A 210 -4.99 12.66 15.57
C HIS A 210 -4.32 13.08 14.25
N ALA A 211 -4.98 12.94 13.11
CA ALA A 211 -4.33 13.08 11.80
C ALA A 211 -3.65 14.44 11.61
N TRP A 212 -4.32 15.53 11.96
CA TRP A 212 -3.78 16.87 11.79
C TRP A 212 -2.61 17.20 12.75
N PRO A 213 -2.71 17.00 14.09
CA PRO A 213 -1.57 17.13 14.98
C PRO A 213 -0.39 16.23 14.61
N HIS A 214 -0.63 14.98 14.20
CA HIS A 214 0.43 14.09 13.73
C HIS A 214 1.19 14.71 12.54
N TYR A 215 0.44 15.15 11.51
CA TYR A 215 1.04 15.83 10.36
C TYR A 215 1.86 17.06 10.76
N GLN A 216 1.37 17.87 11.70
CA GLN A 216 2.07 19.05 12.16
C GLN A 216 3.42 18.73 12.81
N THR A 217 3.56 17.57 13.45
CA THR A 217 4.81 17.13 14.07
C THR A 217 5.83 16.54 13.09
N LEU A 218 5.45 16.21 11.86
CA LEU A 218 6.34 15.68 10.82
C LEU A 218 7.31 16.74 10.28
N THR A 219 7.99 17.47 11.16
CA THR A 219 8.79 18.64 10.77
C THR A 219 10.08 18.30 10.04
N SER A 220 10.59 17.09 10.21
CA SER A 220 11.78 16.58 9.52
C SER A 220 11.46 15.71 8.30
N ALA A 221 10.19 15.30 8.13
CA ALA A 221 9.76 14.59 6.94
C ALA A 221 9.69 15.56 5.75
N ALA A 222 10.44 15.26 4.71
CA ALA A 222 10.48 16.08 3.51
C ALA A 222 10.56 15.20 2.27
N PRO A 223 9.56 15.29 1.38
CA PRO A 223 8.33 16.08 1.53
C PRO A 223 7.28 15.40 2.42
N ARG A 224 6.30 16.20 2.85
CA ARG A 224 5.13 15.69 3.55
C ARG A 224 3.84 16.25 2.95
N MET A 225 2.80 15.42 2.89
CA MET A 225 1.50 15.80 2.35
C MET A 225 0.39 15.43 3.33
N TYR A 226 -0.58 16.33 3.49
CA TYR A 226 -1.83 16.11 4.19
C TYR A 226 -2.98 16.14 3.20
N PHE A 227 -3.77 15.06 3.15
CA PHE A 227 -4.76 14.83 2.12
C PHE A 227 -6.08 14.40 2.79
N GLU A 228 -6.97 15.36 3.05
CA GLU A 228 -8.21 15.18 3.80
C GLU A 228 -9.42 15.17 2.88
N ILE A 229 -10.14 14.06 2.88
CA ILE A 229 -11.31 13.84 2.03
C ILE A 229 -12.51 14.56 2.60
N ALA A 230 -13.14 15.44 1.81
CA ALA A 230 -14.35 16.16 2.16
C ALA A 230 -15.50 15.20 2.46
N GLY A 231 -16.13 15.34 3.63
CA GLY A 231 -17.18 14.44 4.12
C GLY A 231 -16.73 13.01 4.40
N GLY A 232 -15.44 12.68 4.20
CA GLY A 232 -14.89 11.36 4.47
C GLY A 232 -14.92 11.03 5.96
N ASN A 233 -15.19 9.78 6.31
CA ASN A 233 -15.16 9.29 7.68
C ASN A 233 -13.92 8.43 7.94
N HIS A 234 -13.90 7.71 9.07
CA HIS A 234 -12.79 6.85 9.49
C HIS A 234 -12.41 5.76 8.47
N PHE A 235 -13.36 5.30 7.65
CA PHE A 235 -13.21 4.12 6.78
C PHE A 235 -12.93 4.46 5.31
N ILE A 236 -12.46 5.67 5.00
CA ILE A 236 -12.17 6.10 3.61
C ILE A 236 -11.16 5.19 2.88
N ALA A 237 -10.31 4.52 3.61
CA ALA A 237 -9.26 3.65 3.08
C ALA A 237 -9.57 2.15 3.21
N ASN A 238 -10.76 1.78 3.72
CA ASN A 238 -11.17 0.39 3.86
C ASN A 238 -11.66 -0.20 2.55
N SER A 239 -11.79 -1.53 2.50
CA SER A 239 -12.33 -2.26 1.36
C SER A 239 -13.67 -1.69 0.90
N THR A 240 -13.98 -1.75 -0.39
CA THR A 240 -15.17 -1.15 -1.01
C THR A 240 -16.47 -1.50 -0.27
N VAL A 241 -16.62 -2.76 0.17
CA VAL A 241 -17.81 -3.20 0.93
C VAL A 241 -17.97 -2.45 2.25
N GLU A 242 -16.89 -2.24 2.99
CA GLU A 242 -16.93 -1.45 4.23
C GLU A 242 -17.16 0.04 3.92
N ASN A 243 -16.53 0.57 2.89
CA ASN A 243 -16.73 1.95 2.47
C ASN A 243 -18.18 2.20 2.01
N GLU A 244 -18.75 1.34 1.18
CA GLU A 244 -20.14 1.43 0.74
C GLU A 244 -21.14 1.34 1.89
N ARG A 245 -20.87 0.50 2.89
CA ARG A 245 -21.73 0.34 4.07
C ARG A 245 -21.67 1.54 5.00
N LEU A 246 -20.49 2.12 5.21
CA LEU A 246 -20.23 3.19 6.18
C LEU A 246 -20.19 4.57 5.54
N ASN A 247 -19.90 4.64 4.24
CA ASN A 247 -19.87 5.84 3.42
C ASN A 247 -20.58 5.62 2.06
N PRO A 248 -21.87 5.33 2.02
CA PRO A 248 -22.54 4.88 0.80
C PRO A 248 -22.55 5.92 -0.35
N ASN A 249 -22.26 7.18 -0.06
CA ASN A 249 -22.27 8.26 -1.04
C ASN A 249 -20.88 8.77 -1.41
N ILE A 250 -19.82 8.15 -0.89
CA ILE A 250 -18.43 8.59 -1.11
C ILE A 250 -17.63 7.41 -1.63
N ASP A 251 -17.37 7.40 -2.93
CA ASP A 251 -16.31 6.59 -3.51
C ASP A 251 -15.04 7.44 -3.58
N VAL A 252 -14.03 7.06 -2.80
CA VAL A 252 -12.76 7.79 -2.72
C VAL A 252 -11.56 6.94 -3.07
N HIS A 253 -11.76 5.66 -3.39
CA HIS A 253 -10.66 4.75 -3.71
C HIS A 253 -9.85 5.22 -4.92
N ASP A 254 -10.50 5.81 -5.92
CA ASP A 254 -9.82 6.41 -7.07
C ASP A 254 -8.84 7.52 -6.65
N LEU A 255 -9.25 8.35 -5.70
CA LEU A 255 -8.49 9.51 -5.25
C LEU A 255 -7.37 9.11 -4.29
N VAL A 256 -7.69 8.36 -3.21
CA VAL A 256 -6.68 7.93 -2.23
C VAL A 256 -5.72 6.89 -2.81
N GLY A 257 -6.21 5.96 -3.61
CA GLY A 257 -5.41 4.94 -4.29
C GLY A 257 -4.47 5.57 -5.32
N GLY A 258 -5.00 6.50 -6.14
CA GLY A 258 -4.21 7.20 -7.14
C GLY A 258 -3.08 8.02 -6.52
N MET A 259 -3.35 8.75 -5.42
CA MET A 259 -2.32 9.53 -4.72
C MET A 259 -1.29 8.62 -4.04
N ALA A 260 -1.70 7.53 -3.42
CA ALA A 260 -0.79 6.57 -2.82
C ALA A 260 0.14 5.93 -3.87
N VAL A 261 -0.40 5.53 -5.03
CA VAL A 261 0.41 5.03 -6.16
C VAL A 261 1.42 6.08 -6.62
N ALA A 262 0.99 7.33 -6.86
CA ALA A 262 1.89 8.39 -7.27
C ALA A 262 3.02 8.61 -6.26
N TRP A 263 2.68 8.63 -4.96
CA TRP A 263 3.63 8.80 -3.86
C TRP A 263 4.67 7.67 -3.84
N LEU A 264 4.22 6.42 -3.88
CA LEU A 264 5.10 5.24 -3.86
C LEU A 264 5.96 5.15 -5.12
N LYS A 265 5.41 5.42 -6.30
CA LYS A 265 6.15 5.43 -7.56
C LYS A 265 7.27 6.46 -7.55
N TYR A 266 7.00 7.65 -7.07
CA TYR A 266 7.98 8.72 -7.05
C TYR A 266 9.03 8.53 -5.94
N PHE A 267 8.61 8.25 -4.69
CA PHE A 267 9.53 8.21 -3.56
C PHE A 267 10.18 6.85 -3.29
N VAL A 268 9.54 5.76 -3.67
CA VAL A 268 10.08 4.40 -3.47
C VAL A 268 10.77 3.88 -4.73
N GLU A 269 10.12 3.98 -5.89
CA GLU A 269 10.73 3.52 -7.15
C GLU A 269 11.61 4.60 -7.83
N GLY A 270 11.53 5.86 -7.42
CA GLY A 270 12.30 6.96 -8.02
C GLY A 270 11.84 7.35 -9.43
N ASP A 271 10.60 7.01 -9.79
CA ASP A 271 10.08 7.27 -11.14
C ASP A 271 9.61 8.71 -11.30
N ASN A 272 10.42 9.49 -12.01
CA ASN A 272 10.15 10.91 -12.27
C ASN A 272 8.89 11.19 -13.13
N ALA A 273 8.31 10.18 -13.79
CA ALA A 273 7.06 10.36 -14.52
C ALA A 273 5.88 10.76 -13.61
N TYR A 274 5.97 10.46 -12.31
CA TYR A 274 4.94 10.78 -11.32
C TYR A 274 5.15 12.11 -10.59
N ARG A 275 6.28 12.79 -10.86
CA ARG A 275 6.65 14.04 -10.18
C ARG A 275 5.56 15.10 -10.25
N ASP A 276 5.00 15.31 -11.44
CA ASP A 276 4.03 16.38 -11.64
C ASP A 276 2.69 16.14 -10.92
N ILE A 277 2.35 14.88 -10.61
CA ILE A 277 1.17 14.56 -9.79
C ILE A 277 1.38 15.02 -8.33
N ILE A 278 2.62 14.92 -7.84
CA ILE A 278 2.98 15.28 -6.46
C ILE A 278 3.16 16.80 -6.32
N TYR A 279 3.87 17.43 -7.27
CA TYR A 279 4.37 18.80 -7.14
C TYR A 279 3.54 19.85 -7.91
N SER A 280 2.60 19.44 -8.76
CA SER A 280 1.69 20.38 -9.42
C SER A 280 0.39 20.54 -8.64
N PRO A 281 -0.31 21.68 -8.81
CA PRO A 281 -1.65 21.83 -8.25
C PRO A 281 -2.58 20.71 -8.75
N LEU A 282 -3.39 20.17 -7.84
CA LEU A 282 -4.40 19.19 -8.19
C LEU A 282 -5.42 19.76 -9.20
N PRO A 283 -5.94 18.97 -10.14
CA PRO A 283 -7.09 19.34 -10.95
C PRO A 283 -8.25 19.85 -10.10
N ALA A 284 -8.97 20.85 -10.58
CA ALA A 284 -10.00 21.56 -9.79
C ALA A 284 -11.14 20.64 -9.30
N ASP A 285 -11.51 19.63 -10.08
CA ASP A 285 -12.52 18.62 -9.73
C ASP A 285 -12.03 17.70 -8.60
N GLN A 286 -10.74 17.38 -8.57
CA GLN A 286 -10.14 16.57 -7.51
C GLN A 286 -9.90 17.39 -6.24
N GLN A 287 -9.46 18.65 -6.39
CA GLN A 287 -9.33 19.56 -5.26
C GLN A 287 -10.65 19.81 -4.57
N ALA A 288 -11.77 19.88 -5.31
CA ALA A 288 -13.12 20.03 -4.75
C ALA A 288 -13.60 18.86 -3.88
N ARG A 289 -12.92 17.70 -3.95
CA ARG A 289 -13.18 16.51 -3.11
C ARG A 289 -12.40 16.53 -1.80
N LEU A 290 -11.58 17.54 -1.56
CA LEU A 290 -10.75 17.69 -0.36
C LEU A 290 -11.29 18.82 0.52
N SER A 291 -11.38 18.58 1.82
CA SER A 291 -11.66 19.62 2.82
C SER A 291 -10.39 20.34 3.24
N ARG A 292 -9.25 19.62 3.25
CA ARG A 292 -7.93 20.20 3.53
C ARG A 292 -6.86 19.52 2.69
N PHE A 293 -5.97 20.31 2.13
CA PHE A 293 -4.80 19.86 1.42
C PHE A 293 -3.59 20.71 1.79
N GLU A 294 -2.53 20.07 2.26
CA GLU A 294 -1.26 20.73 2.55
C GLU A 294 -0.11 19.90 1.98
N PHE A 295 0.85 20.59 1.39
CA PHE A 295 2.06 19.98 0.87
C PHE A 295 3.27 20.85 1.26
N VAL A 296 4.28 20.20 1.82
CA VAL A 296 5.57 20.82 2.18
C VAL A 296 6.67 19.98 1.54
N GLU A 297 7.52 20.65 0.74
CA GLU A 297 8.69 20.07 0.09
C GLU A 297 9.85 19.83 1.06
#